data_b763ee965f25a82cb940de6b136ff21c
#
_entry.id   b763ee965f25a82cb940de6b136ff21c
#
_cell.length_a   1.000
_cell.length_b   1.000
_cell.length_c   1.000
_cell.angle_alpha   90.00
_cell.angle_beta   90.00
_cell.angle_gamma   90.00
#
_symmetry.space_group_name_H-M   'P 1'
#
loop_
_entity.id
_entity.type
_entity.pdbx_description
1 polymer ?
#
loop_
_entity_poly.entity_id
_entity_poly.type
_entity_poly.pdbx_seq_one_letter_code
_entity_poly.pdbx_strand_id
1 'polypeptide(L)'
;MSQHLRSTLITIAETEQQGFALKQQLRRFEKEIADVHELVVPIKIVFQNLQSEKTKLISQQQQMENELEEQRIQIEKLEKHVPRIRNEKEFEASKKQLELSRKHRSILEENLLEVGSKLNISHFKK
;
A
#
# COMPACT_ATOMS: atom_id res chain seq x y z
N MET A 1 53.97 -52.27 10.05
CA MET A 1 54.13 -50.80 10.09
C MET A 1 53.63 -50.10 8.81
N SER A 2 54.05 -50.60 7.64
CA SER A 2 53.68 -49.95 6.38
C SER A 2 52.14 -49.93 6.10
N GLN A 3 51.46 -51.01 6.51
CA GLN A 3 49.98 -51.10 6.32
C GLN A 3 49.22 -50.16 7.23
N HIS A 4 49.65 -49.96 8.46
CA HIS A 4 49.01 -49.05 9.39
C HIS A 4 49.19 -47.58 8.94
N LEU A 5 50.42 -47.26 8.50
CA LEU A 5 50.74 -45.95 7.98
C LEU A 5 49.89 -45.63 6.71
N ARG A 6 49.79 -46.59 5.81
CA ARG A 6 49.03 -46.50 4.57
C ARG A 6 47.56 -46.32 4.87
N SER A 7 47.00 -47.07 5.81
CA SER A 7 45.61 -46.97 6.24
C SER A 7 45.30 -45.58 6.80
N THR A 8 46.19 -45.04 7.62
CA THR A 8 46.07 -43.72 8.22
C THR A 8 46.10 -42.63 7.14
N LEU A 9 47.00 -42.74 6.15
CA LEU A 9 47.09 -41.79 5.04
C LEU A 9 45.84 -41.81 4.17
N ILE A 10 45.26 -42.99 3.91
CA ILE A 10 44.02 -43.13 3.15
C ILE A 10 42.87 -42.47 3.91
N THR A 11 42.77 -42.66 5.22
CA THR A 11 41.73 -42.04 6.06
C THR A 11 41.85 -40.53 6.04
N ILE A 12 43.06 -39.98 6.13
CA ILE A 12 43.30 -38.54 6.06
C ILE A 12 42.83 -37.99 4.69
N ALA A 13 43.20 -38.66 3.59
CA ALA A 13 42.82 -38.26 2.25
C ALA A 13 41.29 -38.26 2.05
N GLU A 14 40.62 -39.29 2.56
CA GLU A 14 39.15 -39.40 2.51
C GLU A 14 38.48 -38.29 3.32
N THR A 15 39.01 -38.00 4.51
CA THR A 15 38.51 -36.93 5.36
C THR A 15 38.66 -35.56 4.68
N GLU A 16 39.80 -35.32 4.04
CA GLU A 16 40.03 -34.07 3.29
C GLU A 16 39.09 -33.94 2.11
N GLN A 17 38.83 -35.03 1.39
CA GLN A 17 37.85 -35.04 0.29
C GLN A 17 36.44 -34.72 0.77
N GLN A 18 36.02 -35.34 1.88
CA GLN A 18 34.74 -35.08 2.51
C GLN A 18 34.61 -33.62 2.94
N GLY A 19 35.66 -33.09 3.57
CA GLY A 19 35.73 -31.69 3.99
C GLY A 19 35.63 -30.73 2.81
N PHE A 20 36.29 -31.03 1.71
CA PHE A 20 36.20 -30.23 0.47
C PHE A 20 34.80 -30.25 -0.12
N ALA A 21 34.17 -31.42 -0.19
CA ALA A 21 32.81 -31.60 -0.70
C ALA A 21 31.80 -30.81 0.15
N LEU A 22 31.95 -30.86 1.48
CA LEU A 22 31.10 -30.11 2.40
C LEU A 22 31.28 -28.61 2.23
N LYS A 23 32.49 -28.13 2.03
CA LYS A 23 32.75 -26.71 1.77
C LYS A 23 32.10 -26.24 0.47
N GLN A 24 32.17 -27.05 -0.58
CA GLN A 24 31.53 -26.75 -1.85
C GLN A 24 30.00 -26.69 -1.70
N GLN A 25 29.44 -27.64 -0.97
CA GLN A 25 28.00 -27.69 -0.70
C GLN A 25 27.56 -26.48 0.10
N LEU A 26 28.34 -26.06 1.09
CA LEU A 26 28.08 -24.86 1.88
C LEU A 26 28.08 -23.61 0.99
N ARG A 27 29.05 -23.46 0.12
CA ARG A 27 29.13 -22.34 -0.83
C ARG A 27 27.91 -22.30 -1.76
N ARG A 28 27.46 -23.48 -2.20
CA ARG A 28 26.25 -23.58 -3.04
C ARG A 28 25.01 -23.10 -2.31
N PHE A 29 24.86 -23.52 -1.05
CA PHE A 29 23.73 -23.08 -0.22
C PHE A 29 23.78 -21.58 0.05
N GLU A 30 24.97 -21.05 0.35
CA GLU A 30 25.15 -19.62 0.56
C GLU A 30 24.73 -18.81 -0.68
N LYS A 31 25.10 -19.30 -1.87
CA LYS A 31 24.72 -18.68 -3.13
C LYS A 31 23.22 -18.75 -3.35
N GLU A 32 22.59 -19.89 -3.09
CA GLU A 32 21.15 -20.07 -3.19
C GLU A 32 20.39 -19.11 -2.27
N ILE A 33 20.88 -18.96 -1.03
CA ILE A 33 20.31 -18.02 -0.06
C ILE A 33 20.43 -16.58 -0.57
N ALA A 34 21.58 -16.21 -1.11
CA ALA A 34 21.79 -14.88 -1.68
C ALA A 34 20.87 -14.62 -2.88
N ASP A 35 20.71 -15.61 -3.76
CA ASP A 35 19.84 -15.51 -4.93
C ASP A 35 18.37 -15.32 -4.51
N VAL A 36 17.91 -16.10 -3.53
CA VAL A 36 16.55 -15.98 -2.97
C VAL A 36 16.36 -14.59 -2.35
N HIS A 37 17.36 -14.14 -1.60
CA HIS A 37 17.30 -12.82 -0.96
C HIS A 37 17.17 -11.70 -2.00
N GLU A 38 17.91 -11.78 -3.11
CA GLU A 38 17.81 -10.82 -4.22
C GLU A 38 16.44 -10.80 -4.85
N LEU A 39 15.73 -11.93 -4.86
CA LEU A 39 14.36 -12.01 -5.36
C LEU A 39 13.34 -11.46 -4.36
N VAL A 40 13.56 -11.70 -3.08
CA VAL A 40 12.61 -11.32 -2.02
C VAL A 40 12.64 -9.82 -1.72
N VAL A 41 13.82 -9.20 -1.73
CA VAL A 41 13.95 -7.77 -1.36
C VAL A 41 13.11 -6.85 -2.25
N PRO A 42 13.16 -6.96 -3.59
CA PRO A 42 12.31 -6.13 -4.44
C PRO A 42 10.81 -6.34 -4.20
N ILE A 43 10.40 -7.59 -4.00
CA ILE A 43 9.00 -7.93 -3.72
C ILE A 43 8.54 -7.28 -2.41
N LYS A 44 9.37 -7.32 -1.39
CA LYS A 44 9.09 -6.70 -0.09
C LYS A 44 8.92 -5.18 -0.23
N ILE A 45 9.78 -4.54 -1.03
CA ILE A 45 9.70 -3.09 -1.29
C ILE A 45 8.40 -2.75 -2.00
N VAL A 46 8.03 -3.49 -3.04
CA VAL A 46 6.77 -3.30 -3.77
C VAL A 46 5.58 -3.46 -2.82
N PHE A 47 5.58 -4.48 -2.00
CA PHE A 47 4.52 -4.73 -1.03
C PHE A 47 4.37 -3.58 -0.03
N GLN A 48 5.49 -3.07 0.49
CA GLN A 48 5.49 -1.93 1.42
C GLN A 48 4.95 -0.67 0.75
N ASN A 49 5.33 -0.43 -0.52
CA ASN A 49 4.84 0.72 -1.29
C ASN A 49 3.34 0.63 -1.53
N LEU A 50 2.84 -0.56 -1.86
CA LEU A 50 1.40 -0.79 -2.06
C LEU A 50 0.62 -0.59 -0.76
N GLN A 51 1.14 -1.05 0.36
CA GLN A 51 0.50 -0.83 1.67
C GLN A 51 0.46 0.65 2.05
N SER A 52 1.56 1.37 1.80
CA SER A 52 1.63 2.80 2.04
C SER A 52 0.63 3.56 1.18
N GLU A 53 0.52 3.22 -0.09
CA GLU A 53 -0.44 3.80 -1.03
C GLU A 53 -1.88 3.53 -0.61
N LYS A 54 -2.17 2.30 -0.20
CA LYS A 54 -3.48 1.90 0.31
C LYS A 54 -3.87 2.72 1.55
N THR A 55 -2.93 2.90 2.48
CA THR A 55 -3.15 3.70 3.68
C THR A 55 -3.46 5.15 3.33
N LYS A 56 -2.74 5.73 2.37
CA LYS A 56 -3.00 7.07 1.84
C LYS A 56 -4.41 7.18 1.27
N LEU A 57 -4.82 6.23 0.46
CA LEU A 57 -6.14 6.23 -0.17
C LEU A 57 -7.26 6.14 0.87
N ILE A 58 -7.08 5.30 1.90
CA ILE A 58 -8.05 5.17 3.00
C ILE A 58 -8.17 6.49 3.76
N SER A 59 -7.04 7.15 4.03
CA SER A 59 -7.01 8.44 4.71
C SER A 59 -7.70 9.52 3.87
N GLN A 60 -7.45 9.57 2.57
CA GLN A 60 -8.12 10.49 1.64
C GLN A 60 -9.62 10.24 1.60
N GLN A 61 -10.02 8.98 1.54
CA GLN A 61 -11.43 8.59 1.54
C GLN A 61 -12.14 9.11 2.78
N GLN A 62 -11.54 8.91 3.95
CA GLN A 62 -12.11 9.36 5.21
C GLN A 62 -12.22 10.88 5.28
N GLN A 63 -11.20 11.58 4.81
CA GLN A 63 -11.20 13.04 4.76
C GLN A 63 -12.31 13.57 3.84
N MET A 64 -12.46 12.96 2.67
CA MET A 64 -13.53 13.32 1.73
C MET A 64 -14.93 13.03 2.27
N GLU A 65 -15.09 11.92 2.99
CA GLU A 65 -16.36 11.59 3.65
C GLU A 65 -16.72 12.62 4.70
N ASN A 66 -15.75 13.08 5.48
CA ASN A 66 -15.94 14.13 6.48
C ASN A 66 -16.32 15.46 5.82
N GLU A 67 -15.62 15.83 4.77
CA GLU A 67 -15.93 17.05 4.00
C GLU A 67 -17.33 16.98 3.36
N LEU A 68 -17.68 15.81 2.83
CA LEU A 68 -18.99 15.57 2.24
C LEU A 68 -20.10 15.75 3.27
N GLU A 69 -19.90 15.23 4.47
CA GLU A 69 -20.87 15.38 5.56
C GLU A 69 -21.02 16.85 5.96
N GLU A 70 -19.93 17.58 6.06
CA GLU A 70 -19.95 19.03 6.32
C GLU A 70 -20.73 19.78 5.24
N GLN A 71 -20.53 19.43 3.98
CA GLN A 71 -21.25 20.05 2.86
C GLN A 71 -22.75 19.72 2.91
N ARG A 72 -23.11 18.49 3.27
CA ARG A 72 -24.51 18.08 3.43
C ARG A 72 -25.21 18.91 4.50
N ILE A 73 -24.56 19.10 5.64
CA ILE A 73 -25.09 19.91 6.73
C ILE A 73 -25.25 21.36 6.29
N GLN A 74 -24.26 21.90 5.60
CA GLN A 74 -24.29 23.29 5.10
C GLN A 74 -25.39 23.49 4.08
N ILE A 75 -25.53 22.56 3.13
CA ILE A 75 -26.57 22.59 2.11
C ILE A 75 -27.95 22.56 2.77
N GLU A 76 -28.14 21.67 3.74
CA GLU A 76 -29.42 21.58 4.47
C GLU A 76 -29.77 22.90 5.16
N LYS A 77 -28.79 23.51 5.83
CA LYS A 77 -28.98 24.82 6.48
C LYS A 77 -29.34 25.90 5.47
N LEU A 78 -28.66 25.96 4.34
CA LEU A 78 -28.92 26.95 3.28
C LEU A 78 -30.29 26.73 2.62
N GLU A 79 -30.64 25.46 2.37
CA GLU A 79 -31.97 25.15 1.80
C GLU A 79 -33.12 25.59 2.69
N LYS A 80 -32.93 25.51 4.01
CA LYS A 80 -33.92 25.99 4.98
C LYS A 80 -33.90 27.50 5.13
N HIS A 81 -32.74 28.14 4.97
CA HIS A 81 -32.56 29.57 5.18
C HIS A 81 -32.98 30.41 3.98
N VAL A 82 -32.65 29.99 2.75
CA VAL A 82 -32.89 30.73 1.51
C VAL A 82 -34.37 31.16 1.36
N PRO A 83 -35.38 30.30 1.58
CA PRO A 83 -36.77 30.70 1.42
C PRO A 83 -37.24 31.76 2.44
N ARG A 84 -36.49 31.94 3.54
CA ARG A 84 -36.83 32.88 4.62
C ARG A 84 -36.22 34.27 4.43
N ILE A 85 -35.29 34.40 3.47
CA ILE A 85 -34.60 35.67 3.22
C ILE A 85 -35.53 36.61 2.48
N ARG A 86 -35.67 37.84 3.00
CA ARG A 86 -36.53 38.89 2.38
C ARG A 86 -35.71 39.91 1.61
N ASN A 87 -34.41 40.05 1.94
CA ASN A 87 -33.51 40.99 1.27
C ASN A 87 -33.03 40.37 -0.04
N GLU A 88 -33.22 41.06 -1.15
CA GLU A 88 -32.84 40.54 -2.48
C GLU A 88 -31.35 40.27 -2.65
N LYS A 89 -30.49 41.12 -2.10
CA LYS A 89 -29.03 40.94 -2.15
C LYS A 89 -28.60 39.72 -1.37
N GLU A 90 -29.13 39.52 -0.17
CA GLU A 90 -28.86 38.36 0.66
C GLU A 90 -29.38 37.08 0.02
N PHE A 91 -30.56 37.15 -0.58
CA PHE A 91 -31.16 36.02 -1.29
C PHE A 91 -30.28 35.56 -2.44
N GLU A 92 -29.83 36.48 -3.29
CA GLU A 92 -28.94 36.15 -4.42
C GLU A 92 -27.59 35.59 -3.94
N ALA A 93 -27.00 36.19 -2.91
CA ALA A 93 -25.73 35.73 -2.34
C ALA A 93 -25.85 34.31 -1.76
N SER A 94 -26.92 34.06 -0.99
CA SER A 94 -27.17 32.75 -0.37
C SER A 94 -27.50 31.69 -1.43
N LYS A 95 -28.22 32.06 -2.47
CA LYS A 95 -28.53 31.18 -3.59
C LYS A 95 -27.26 30.76 -4.33
N LYS A 96 -26.37 31.70 -4.58
CA LYS A 96 -25.06 31.40 -5.20
C LYS A 96 -24.22 30.47 -4.32
N GLN A 97 -24.20 30.72 -3.02
CA GLN A 97 -23.50 29.89 -2.07
C GLN A 97 -24.06 28.47 -2.06
N LEU A 98 -25.37 28.33 -2.11
CA LEU A 98 -26.02 27.02 -2.19
C LEU A 98 -25.63 26.27 -3.46
N GLU A 99 -25.60 26.94 -4.59
CA GLU A 99 -25.17 26.35 -5.86
C GLU A 99 -23.72 25.90 -5.82
N LEU A 100 -22.85 26.74 -5.23
CA LEU A 100 -21.42 26.38 -5.07
C LEU A 100 -21.26 25.18 -4.14
N SER A 101 -22.00 25.13 -3.05
CA SER A 101 -21.96 24.00 -2.11
C SER A 101 -22.44 22.71 -2.78
N ARG A 102 -23.47 22.78 -3.59
CA ARG A 102 -23.99 21.63 -4.36
C ARG A 102 -22.95 21.13 -5.37
N LYS A 103 -22.28 22.05 -6.06
CA LYS A 103 -21.18 21.70 -6.98
C LYS A 103 -20.05 21.02 -6.23
N HIS A 104 -19.65 21.59 -5.11
CA HIS A 104 -18.57 21.01 -4.28
C HIS A 104 -18.94 19.62 -3.80
N ARG A 105 -20.18 19.41 -3.38
CA ARG A 105 -20.69 18.08 -3.00
C ARG A 105 -20.58 17.09 -4.15
N SER A 106 -20.98 17.50 -5.35
CA SER A 106 -20.90 16.66 -6.56
C SER A 106 -19.48 16.24 -6.87
N ILE A 107 -18.53 17.17 -6.76
CA ILE A 107 -17.11 16.90 -6.99
C ILE A 107 -16.57 15.92 -5.94
N LEU A 108 -16.94 16.11 -4.67
CA LEU A 108 -16.55 15.21 -3.59
C LEU A 108 -17.10 13.80 -3.80
N GLU A 109 -18.36 13.69 -4.22
CA GLU A 109 -18.98 12.39 -4.52
C GLU A 109 -18.28 11.68 -5.65
N GLU A 110 -17.92 12.39 -6.73
CA GLU A 110 -17.14 11.83 -7.84
C GLU A 110 -15.76 11.37 -7.39
N ASN A 111 -15.07 12.20 -6.61
CA ASN A 111 -13.75 11.88 -6.09
C ASN A 111 -13.79 10.66 -5.15
N LEU A 112 -14.83 10.56 -4.33
CA LEU A 112 -15.05 9.40 -3.47
C LEU A 112 -15.25 8.11 -4.26
N LEU A 113 -16.03 8.18 -5.34
CA LEU A 113 -16.24 7.04 -6.22
C LEU A 113 -14.91 6.61 -6.87
N GLU A 114 -14.10 7.56 -7.29
CA GLU A 114 -12.79 7.28 -7.88
C GLU A 114 -11.84 6.62 -6.88
N VAL A 115 -11.75 7.14 -5.66
CA VAL A 115 -10.92 6.57 -4.59
C VAL A 115 -11.43 5.19 -4.20
N GLY A 116 -12.73 5.02 -4.07
CA GLY A 116 -13.35 3.73 -3.77
C GLY A 116 -13.06 2.70 -4.85
N SER A 117 -13.09 3.10 -6.11
CA SER A 117 -12.74 2.25 -7.24
C SER A 117 -11.28 1.80 -7.17
N LYS A 118 -10.36 2.70 -6.87
CA LYS A 118 -8.94 2.39 -6.70
C LYS A 118 -8.71 1.40 -5.55
N LEU A 119 -9.40 1.57 -4.45
CA LEU A 119 -9.32 0.66 -3.30
C LEU A 119 -9.89 -0.72 -3.64
N ASN A 120 -11.01 -0.78 -4.36
CA ASN A 120 -11.61 -2.04 -4.79
C ASN A 120 -10.70 -2.79 -5.75
N ILE A 121 -10.09 -2.11 -6.72
CA ILE A 121 -9.13 -2.72 -7.64
C ILE A 121 -7.94 -3.28 -6.86
N SER A 122 -7.41 -2.53 -5.90
CA SER A 122 -6.33 -3.00 -5.04
C SER A 122 -6.74 -4.24 -4.24
N HIS A 123 -7.99 -4.29 -3.78
CA HIS A 123 -8.54 -5.43 -3.04
C HIS A 123 -8.69 -6.67 -3.94
N PHE A 124 -9.15 -6.50 -5.16
CA PHE A 124 -9.33 -7.59 -6.12
C PHE A 124 -8.02 -8.18 -6.63
N LYS A 125 -6.94 -7.41 -6.61
CA LYS A 125 -5.61 -7.90 -7.01
C LYS A 125 -4.94 -8.80 -5.97
N LYS A 126 -5.56 -8.98 -4.84
CA LYS A 126 -5.12 -9.97 -3.87
C LYS A 126 -5.60 -11.35 -4.26
#